data_f6af351a2dd0ed3ed886939647240025
#
_entry.id   f6af351a2dd0ed3ed886939647240025
#
_cell.length_a   1.000
_cell.length_b   1.000
_cell.length_c   1.000
_cell.angle_alpha   90.00
_cell.angle_beta   90.00
_cell.angle_gamma   90.00
#
_symmetry.space_group_name_H-M   'P 1'
#
loop_
_entity.id
_entity.type
_entity.pdbx_description
1 polymer ?
#
loop_
_entity_poly.entity_id
_entity_poly.type
_entity_poly.pdbx_seq_one_letter_code
_entity_poly.pdbx_strand_id
1 'polypeptide(L)'
;IGAEALVRVLDVCAMGPVPVLVVGNGSDLLVGDRGVRGVVVLLRENLAAIEVEGSRVRAQAGALLRDVAIAAADAGLSGMEPLWGIPATVGGACFMNAGAYGGSTSDVLDSIEAYVPGPELPDGSRASGRVRTFSREELSMGYRKSRVHDDGLIVLSATFSLVPDAPEQIRSAMDDFQRRREEKQPLEMPSAGSTFKRPEGYFAGKLIHHGCRPARRAGRRRPGVGEALWLRGQRRRRDGCGRQRPHRAYPGRGQAAVRRRFGDGGPPRRRVLX
;
A
#
# COMPACT_ATOMS: atom_id res chain seq x y z
N ILE A 1 -15.66 10.72 -8.49
CA ILE A 1 -16.04 10.19 -9.80
C ILE A 1 -16.22 8.69 -9.70
N GLY A 2 -17.27 8.14 -10.32
CA GLY A 2 -17.53 6.70 -10.34
C GLY A 2 -16.59 5.94 -11.29
N ALA A 3 -16.74 4.62 -11.35
CA ALA A 3 -15.87 3.74 -12.14
C ALA A 3 -15.86 4.10 -13.64
N GLU A 4 -17.03 4.38 -14.21
CA GLU A 4 -17.13 4.76 -15.63
C GLU A 4 -16.36 6.06 -15.94
N ALA A 5 -16.49 7.07 -15.05
CA ALA A 5 -15.78 8.33 -15.24
C ALA A 5 -14.27 8.13 -15.08
N LEU A 6 -13.86 7.26 -14.16
CA LEU A 6 -12.45 6.89 -14.02
C LEU A 6 -11.91 6.26 -15.32
N VAL A 7 -12.64 5.29 -15.90
CA VAL A 7 -12.25 4.65 -17.17
C VAL A 7 -12.09 5.72 -18.27
N ARG A 8 -13.06 6.64 -18.40
CA ARG A 8 -12.96 7.72 -19.39
C ARG A 8 -11.74 8.61 -19.19
N VAL A 9 -11.42 8.95 -17.93
CA VAL A 9 -10.21 9.75 -17.61
C VAL A 9 -8.93 8.99 -18.01
N LEU A 10 -8.89 7.68 -17.72
CA LEU A 10 -7.74 6.85 -18.07
C LEU A 10 -7.55 6.75 -19.58
N ASP A 11 -8.65 6.58 -20.34
CA ASP A 11 -8.60 6.53 -21.80
C ASP A 11 -8.16 7.88 -22.40
N VAL A 12 -8.70 9.00 -21.90
CA VAL A 12 -8.27 10.32 -22.37
C VAL A 12 -6.78 10.56 -22.12
N CYS A 13 -6.29 10.19 -20.94
CA CYS A 13 -4.85 10.30 -20.63
C CYS A 13 -4.01 9.35 -21.50
N ALA A 14 -4.56 8.20 -21.89
CA ALA A 14 -3.87 7.23 -22.73
C ALA A 14 -3.67 7.74 -24.16
N MET A 15 -4.59 8.57 -24.66
CA MET A 15 -4.53 9.16 -26.01
C MET A 15 -3.33 10.11 -26.19
N GLY A 16 -2.76 10.60 -25.10
CA GLY A 16 -1.56 11.44 -25.13
C GLY A 16 -0.44 10.81 -24.31
N PRO A 17 0.81 11.31 -24.42
CA PRO A 17 1.93 10.79 -23.63
C PRO A 17 1.89 11.34 -22.20
N VAL A 18 0.74 11.36 -21.56
CA VAL A 18 0.56 11.91 -20.20
C VAL A 18 0.65 10.77 -19.18
N PRO A 19 1.68 10.74 -18.33
CA PRO A 19 1.76 9.73 -17.28
C PRO A 19 0.59 9.86 -16.31
N VAL A 20 0.04 8.72 -15.89
CA VAL A 20 -1.02 8.68 -14.88
C VAL A 20 -0.54 7.84 -13.70
N LEU A 21 -0.72 8.39 -12.50
CA LEU A 21 -0.51 7.67 -11.25
C LEU A 21 -1.85 7.57 -10.53
N VAL A 22 -2.33 6.35 -10.35
CA VAL A 22 -3.54 6.08 -9.56
C VAL A 22 -3.12 5.80 -8.12
N VAL A 23 -3.74 6.48 -7.18
CA VAL A 23 -3.38 6.43 -5.75
C VAL A 23 -4.64 6.16 -4.93
N GLY A 24 -4.54 5.25 -3.98
CA GLY A 24 -5.55 5.06 -2.94
C GLY A 24 -5.29 5.97 -1.75
N ASN A 25 -5.00 5.38 -0.59
CA ASN A 25 -4.72 6.16 0.63
C ASN A 25 -3.28 6.70 0.72
N GLY A 26 -2.41 6.38 -0.25
CA GLY A 26 -1.03 6.85 -0.26
C GLY A 26 -0.13 6.24 0.81
N SER A 27 -0.61 5.21 1.51
CA SER A 27 0.07 4.65 2.68
C SER A 27 1.33 3.82 2.33
N ASP A 28 1.54 3.52 1.06
CA ASP A 28 2.72 2.78 0.57
C ASP A 28 3.52 3.59 -0.46
N LEU A 29 3.34 4.92 -0.45
CA LEU A 29 4.02 5.82 -1.40
C LEU A 29 5.19 6.55 -0.74
N LEU A 30 6.30 6.61 -1.46
CA LEU A 30 7.41 7.53 -1.17
C LEU A 30 7.61 8.43 -2.39
N VAL A 31 7.20 9.68 -2.25
CA VAL A 31 7.30 10.67 -3.34
C VAL A 31 8.54 11.53 -3.11
N GLY A 32 9.36 11.68 -4.15
CA GLY A 32 10.55 12.52 -4.11
C GLY A 32 10.19 14.02 -4.04
N ASP A 33 11.15 14.85 -3.66
CA ASP A 33 10.94 16.30 -3.45
C ASP A 33 10.46 17.04 -4.70
N ARG A 34 10.73 16.49 -5.89
CA ARG A 34 10.28 17.08 -7.17
C ARG A 34 8.83 16.74 -7.51
N GLY A 35 8.17 15.91 -6.70
CA GLY A 35 6.79 15.50 -6.90
C GLY A 35 6.61 14.51 -8.06
N VAL A 36 5.37 14.38 -8.51
CA VAL A 36 4.97 13.48 -9.61
C VAL A 36 4.64 14.33 -10.84
N ARG A 37 5.12 13.93 -12.01
CA ARG A 37 4.78 14.56 -13.29
C ARG A 37 3.63 13.79 -13.92
N GLY A 38 2.60 14.51 -14.37
CA GLY A 38 1.42 13.92 -15.01
C GLY A 38 0.17 14.09 -14.17
N VAL A 39 -0.80 13.25 -14.41
CA VAL A 39 -2.09 13.25 -13.73
C VAL A 39 -2.04 12.29 -12.54
N VAL A 40 -2.43 12.76 -11.35
CA VAL A 40 -2.61 11.90 -10.19
C VAL A 40 -4.11 11.74 -9.96
N VAL A 41 -4.59 10.51 -10.01
CA VAL A 41 -6.00 10.17 -9.76
C VAL A 41 -6.10 9.55 -8.36
N LEU A 42 -6.79 10.23 -7.47
CA LEU A 42 -6.99 9.77 -6.08
C LEU A 42 -8.32 9.02 -5.99
N LEU A 43 -8.24 7.73 -5.68
CA LEU A 43 -9.42 6.87 -5.49
C LEU A 43 -9.78 6.86 -4.00
N ARG A 44 -10.85 7.56 -3.66
CA ARG A 44 -11.32 7.69 -2.28
C ARG A 44 -12.87 7.59 -2.26
N GLU A 45 -13.51 8.49 -1.55
CA GLU A 45 -14.93 8.46 -1.18
C GLU A 45 -15.89 8.24 -2.35
N ASN A 46 -15.56 8.75 -3.54
CA ASN A 46 -16.43 8.63 -4.72
C ASN A 46 -16.35 7.26 -5.41
N LEU A 47 -15.48 6.37 -4.95
CA LEU A 47 -15.35 5.00 -5.45
C LEU A 47 -15.16 4.08 -4.24
N ALA A 48 -16.04 4.19 -3.23
CA ALA A 48 -15.89 3.54 -1.93
C ALA A 48 -17.14 2.79 -1.47
N ALA A 49 -18.05 2.46 -2.39
CA ALA A 49 -19.24 1.68 -2.04
C ALA A 49 -18.83 0.27 -1.55
N ILE A 50 -19.55 -0.22 -0.56
CA ILE A 50 -19.37 -1.55 0.04
C ILE A 50 -20.75 -2.22 0.03
N GLU A 51 -20.83 -3.42 -0.50
CA GLU A 51 -22.05 -4.21 -0.59
C GLU A 51 -21.78 -5.59 -0.01
N VAL A 52 -22.69 -6.05 0.84
CA VAL A 52 -22.62 -7.38 1.45
C VAL A 52 -23.76 -8.22 0.92
N GLU A 53 -23.44 -9.39 0.36
CA GLU A 53 -24.44 -10.31 -0.19
C GLU A 53 -24.07 -11.75 0.20
N GLY A 54 -24.85 -12.32 1.10
CA GLY A 54 -24.54 -13.65 1.65
C GLY A 54 -23.19 -13.66 2.33
N SER A 55 -22.30 -14.52 1.88
CA SER A 55 -20.93 -14.61 2.39
C SER A 55 -19.92 -13.80 1.57
N ARG A 56 -20.38 -12.96 0.67
CA ARG A 56 -19.53 -12.13 -0.19
C ARG A 56 -19.63 -10.66 0.19
N VAL A 57 -18.49 -10.00 0.18
CA VAL A 57 -18.41 -8.55 0.34
C VAL A 57 -17.76 -7.98 -0.93
N ARG A 58 -18.52 -7.16 -1.65
CA ARG A 58 -18.01 -6.42 -2.82
C ARG A 58 -17.68 -5.00 -2.37
N ALA A 59 -16.47 -4.55 -2.68
CA ALA A 59 -16.04 -3.21 -2.29
C ALA A 59 -15.32 -2.52 -3.46
N GLN A 60 -15.64 -1.25 -3.69
CA GLN A 60 -14.98 -0.45 -4.70
C GLN A 60 -13.55 -0.10 -4.27
N ALA A 61 -12.68 0.18 -5.25
CA ALA A 61 -11.23 0.30 -5.06
C ALA A 61 -10.79 1.40 -4.09
N GLY A 62 -11.59 2.44 -3.91
CA GLY A 62 -11.31 3.53 -2.98
C GLY A 62 -11.81 3.30 -1.55
N ALA A 63 -12.59 2.24 -1.31
CA ALA A 63 -13.04 1.87 0.03
C ALA A 63 -11.81 1.53 0.91
N LEU A 64 -11.82 1.95 2.16
CA LEU A 64 -10.75 1.58 3.09
C LEU A 64 -10.93 0.12 3.54
N LEU A 65 -9.83 -0.62 3.64
CA LEU A 65 -9.87 -2.00 4.17
C LEU A 65 -10.54 -2.06 5.54
N ARG A 66 -10.30 -1.04 6.36
CA ARG A 66 -10.92 -0.91 7.67
C ARG A 66 -12.46 -0.94 7.56
N ASP A 67 -13.01 -0.15 6.64
CA ASP A 67 -14.47 -0.02 6.51
C ASP A 67 -15.07 -1.31 5.95
N VAL A 68 -14.36 -1.99 5.03
CA VAL A 68 -14.78 -3.30 4.51
C VAL A 68 -14.78 -4.34 5.64
N ALA A 69 -13.75 -4.34 6.49
CA ALA A 69 -13.67 -5.27 7.63
C ALA A 69 -14.79 -5.02 8.65
N ILE A 70 -15.13 -3.76 8.89
CA ILE A 70 -16.26 -3.41 9.79
C ILE A 70 -17.58 -3.90 9.19
N ALA A 71 -17.83 -3.63 7.91
CA ALA A 71 -19.04 -4.08 7.22
C ALA A 71 -19.16 -5.62 7.25
N ALA A 72 -18.04 -6.33 7.05
CA ALA A 72 -18.01 -7.79 7.16
C ALA A 72 -18.33 -8.26 8.58
N ALA A 73 -17.71 -7.65 9.60
CA ALA A 73 -17.96 -8.01 11.00
C ALA A 73 -19.41 -7.75 11.41
N ASP A 74 -20.00 -6.63 10.97
CA ASP A 74 -21.39 -6.28 11.26
C ASP A 74 -22.36 -7.28 10.61
N ALA A 75 -21.93 -7.92 9.50
CA ALA A 75 -22.70 -8.98 8.84
C ALA A 75 -22.39 -10.39 9.37
N GLY A 76 -21.55 -10.52 10.40
CA GLY A 76 -21.15 -11.82 10.95
C GLY A 76 -20.25 -12.63 10.01
N LEU A 77 -19.36 -11.94 9.29
CA LEU A 77 -18.47 -12.57 8.31
C LEU A 77 -17.02 -12.40 8.74
N SER A 78 -16.33 -13.52 8.97
CA SER A 78 -14.92 -13.62 9.39
C SER A 78 -13.99 -13.76 8.20
N GLY A 79 -12.76 -13.28 8.34
CA GLY A 79 -11.68 -13.38 7.36
C GLY A 79 -10.95 -12.05 7.12
N MET A 80 -11.57 -10.92 7.47
CA MET A 80 -10.97 -9.59 7.27
C MET A 80 -10.21 -9.06 8.50
N GLU A 81 -10.26 -9.74 9.63
CA GLU A 81 -9.71 -9.26 10.91
C GLU A 81 -8.22 -8.91 10.85
N PRO A 82 -7.35 -9.71 10.19
CA PRO A 82 -5.94 -9.34 10.11
C PRO A 82 -5.70 -8.08 9.25
N LEU A 83 -6.64 -7.76 8.36
CA LEU A 83 -6.50 -6.69 7.37
C LEU A 83 -7.04 -5.35 7.87
N TRP A 84 -7.94 -5.34 8.86
CA TRP A 84 -8.71 -4.15 9.24
C TRP A 84 -7.83 -2.98 9.72
N GLY A 85 -6.69 -3.28 10.33
CA GLY A 85 -5.74 -2.25 10.79
C GLY A 85 -4.77 -1.74 9.72
N ILE A 86 -4.87 -2.23 8.47
CA ILE A 86 -3.98 -1.78 7.39
C ILE A 86 -4.57 -0.49 6.78
N PRO A 87 -3.81 0.62 6.75
CA PRO A 87 -4.34 1.90 6.25
C PRO A 87 -4.33 1.97 4.72
N ALA A 88 -4.87 0.96 4.06
CA ALA A 88 -4.92 0.85 2.61
C ALA A 88 -6.36 0.95 2.11
N THR A 89 -6.52 1.38 0.85
CA THR A 89 -7.76 1.17 0.12
C THR A 89 -7.77 -0.25 -0.47
N VAL A 90 -8.94 -0.73 -0.84
CA VAL A 90 -9.14 -2.03 -1.50
C VAL A 90 -8.24 -2.17 -2.74
N GLY A 91 -8.21 -1.15 -3.60
CA GLY A 91 -7.36 -1.19 -4.81
C GLY A 91 -5.87 -1.33 -4.46
N GLY A 92 -5.41 -0.55 -3.46
CA GLY A 92 -4.02 -0.64 -2.98
C GLY A 92 -3.71 -1.98 -2.33
N ALA A 93 -4.68 -2.56 -1.63
CA ALA A 93 -4.53 -3.86 -1.00
C ALA A 93 -4.40 -4.99 -2.04
N CYS A 94 -5.20 -4.96 -3.10
CA CYS A 94 -5.09 -5.91 -4.21
C CYS A 94 -3.76 -5.74 -4.96
N PHE A 95 -3.33 -4.50 -5.17
CA PHE A 95 -2.07 -4.16 -5.84
C PHE A 95 -0.87 -4.76 -5.12
N MET A 96 -0.80 -4.59 -3.80
CA MET A 96 0.35 -5.02 -2.98
C MET A 96 0.18 -6.40 -2.35
N ASN A 97 -0.95 -7.08 -2.55
CA ASN A 97 -1.35 -8.21 -1.72
C ASN A 97 -1.10 -7.87 -0.26
N ALA A 98 -1.78 -6.82 0.21
CA ALA A 98 -1.55 -6.29 1.55
C ALA A 98 -1.85 -7.36 2.61
N GLY A 99 -1.03 -7.42 3.64
CA GLY A 99 -1.24 -8.41 4.69
C GLY A 99 -0.52 -8.05 5.98
N ALA A 100 -1.07 -8.54 7.07
CA ALA A 100 -0.56 -8.37 8.44
C ALA A 100 -0.95 -9.56 9.30
N TYR A 101 -0.16 -9.84 10.32
CA TYR A 101 -0.47 -10.86 11.34
C TYR A 101 -0.75 -12.27 10.78
N GLY A 102 -0.15 -12.61 9.65
CA GLY A 102 -0.30 -13.92 9.04
C GLY A 102 -1.40 -14.02 7.99
N GLY A 103 -2.28 -13.01 7.90
CA GLY A 103 -3.30 -12.94 6.86
C GLY A 103 -2.91 -11.98 5.74
N SER A 104 -3.48 -12.17 4.57
CA SER A 104 -3.25 -11.34 3.39
C SER A 104 -4.53 -11.18 2.56
N THR A 105 -4.56 -10.19 1.70
CA THR A 105 -5.69 -9.93 0.80
C THR A 105 -6.06 -11.17 -0.01
N SER A 106 -5.05 -11.90 -0.52
CA SER A 106 -5.28 -13.10 -1.32
C SER A 106 -5.95 -14.25 -0.57
N ASP A 107 -5.96 -14.23 0.76
CA ASP A 107 -6.57 -15.32 1.54
C ASP A 107 -8.10 -15.26 1.48
N VAL A 108 -8.65 -14.08 1.27
CA VAL A 108 -10.09 -13.83 1.24
C VAL A 108 -10.61 -13.30 -0.10
N LEU A 109 -9.70 -12.92 -1.01
CA LEU A 109 -10.08 -12.38 -2.31
C LEU A 109 -10.66 -13.47 -3.21
N ASP A 110 -11.82 -13.21 -3.79
CA ASP A 110 -12.47 -14.05 -4.81
C ASP A 110 -12.10 -13.53 -6.22
N SER A 111 -12.31 -12.26 -6.46
CA SER A 111 -12.09 -11.67 -7.79
C SER A 111 -11.92 -10.16 -7.70
N ILE A 112 -11.41 -9.57 -8.78
CA ILE A 112 -11.41 -8.11 -8.97
C ILE A 112 -11.99 -7.77 -10.32
N GLU A 113 -12.60 -6.60 -10.39
CA GLU A 113 -12.91 -5.92 -11.64
C GLU A 113 -11.84 -4.84 -11.83
N ALA A 114 -11.18 -4.84 -12.99
CA ALA A 114 -10.07 -3.93 -13.23
C ALA A 114 -10.06 -3.39 -14.66
N TYR A 115 -9.61 -2.15 -14.79
CA TYR A 115 -9.26 -1.57 -16.09
C TYR A 115 -7.88 -2.12 -16.50
N VAL A 116 -7.84 -2.70 -17.70
CA VAL A 116 -6.63 -3.19 -18.35
C VAL A 116 -6.19 -2.11 -19.34
N PRO A 117 -5.03 -1.47 -19.14
CA PRO A 117 -4.56 -0.47 -20.11
C PRO A 117 -4.37 -1.07 -21.49
N GLY A 118 -4.74 -0.33 -22.52
CA GLY A 118 -4.50 -0.74 -23.90
C GLY A 118 -3.00 -0.81 -24.24
N PRO A 119 -2.66 -1.46 -25.37
CA PRO A 119 -1.27 -1.56 -25.79
C PRO A 119 -0.68 -0.18 -26.13
N GLU A 120 0.62 -0.06 -25.94
CA GLU A 120 1.36 1.15 -26.30
C GLU A 120 1.50 1.24 -27.83
N LEU A 121 1.29 2.43 -28.34
CA LEU A 121 1.38 2.74 -29.77
C LEU A 121 2.74 3.34 -30.12
N PRO A 122 3.15 3.34 -31.42
CA PRO A 122 4.48 3.84 -31.79
C PRO A 122 4.77 5.31 -31.45
N ASP A 123 3.72 6.11 -31.31
CA ASP A 123 3.84 7.53 -30.94
C ASP A 123 3.93 7.77 -29.43
N GLY A 124 3.97 6.70 -28.63
CA GLY A 124 4.01 6.77 -27.18
C GLY A 124 2.66 6.93 -26.48
N SER A 125 1.58 7.06 -27.27
CA SER A 125 0.21 7.00 -26.71
C SER A 125 -0.18 5.54 -26.45
N ARG A 126 -1.42 5.31 -25.97
CA ARG A 126 -1.98 3.97 -25.83
C ARG A 126 -3.36 3.90 -26.45
N ALA A 127 -3.69 2.74 -26.99
CA ALA A 127 -5.07 2.44 -27.34
C ALA A 127 -5.94 2.47 -26.08
N SER A 128 -7.25 2.65 -26.27
CA SER A 128 -8.22 2.56 -25.17
C SER A 128 -8.10 1.22 -24.47
N GLY A 129 -8.26 1.26 -23.15
CA GLY A 129 -8.24 0.04 -22.34
C GLY A 129 -9.61 -0.64 -22.33
N ARG A 130 -9.72 -1.67 -21.53
CA ARG A 130 -10.99 -2.38 -21.32
C ARG A 130 -11.14 -2.79 -19.86
N VAL A 131 -12.36 -2.89 -19.41
CA VAL A 131 -12.68 -3.44 -18.10
C VAL A 131 -12.77 -4.96 -18.20
N ARG A 132 -12.17 -5.67 -17.24
CA ARG A 132 -12.19 -7.13 -17.20
C ARG A 132 -12.22 -7.59 -15.74
N THR A 133 -12.90 -8.71 -15.51
CA THR A 133 -12.88 -9.43 -14.23
C THR A 133 -11.74 -10.45 -14.24
N PHE A 134 -11.02 -10.53 -13.14
CA PHE A 134 -9.94 -11.50 -12.89
C PHE A 134 -10.28 -12.29 -11.63
N SER A 135 -10.16 -13.61 -11.70
CA SER A 135 -10.23 -14.45 -10.50
C SER A 135 -8.94 -14.29 -9.68
N ARG A 136 -8.99 -14.70 -8.41
CA ARG A 136 -7.82 -14.70 -7.53
C ARG A 136 -6.62 -15.45 -8.16
N GLU A 137 -6.88 -16.59 -8.80
CA GLU A 137 -5.84 -17.43 -9.41
C GLU A 137 -5.11 -16.70 -10.54
N GLU A 138 -5.86 -15.94 -11.35
CA GLU A 138 -5.27 -15.15 -12.44
C GLU A 138 -4.36 -14.03 -11.96
N LEU A 139 -4.50 -13.61 -10.71
CA LEU A 139 -3.75 -12.47 -10.16
C LEU A 139 -2.35 -12.84 -9.66
N SER A 140 -2.00 -14.13 -9.60
CA SER A 140 -0.64 -14.60 -9.23
C SER A 140 -0.11 -13.91 -7.97
N MET A 141 -0.96 -13.85 -6.92
CA MET A 141 -0.67 -13.07 -5.72
C MET A 141 0.38 -13.76 -4.84
N GLY A 142 1.35 -12.99 -4.38
CA GLY A 142 2.40 -13.44 -3.48
C GLY A 142 2.78 -12.34 -2.49
N TYR A 143 3.84 -12.56 -1.71
CA TYR A 143 4.26 -11.57 -0.70
C TYR A 143 4.66 -10.25 -1.36
N ARG A 144 3.84 -9.22 -1.15
CA ARG A 144 4.02 -7.87 -1.74
C ARG A 144 4.14 -7.93 -3.27
N LYS A 145 3.34 -8.79 -3.88
CA LYS A 145 3.34 -9.02 -5.32
C LYS A 145 1.94 -9.39 -5.80
N SER A 146 1.57 -8.89 -6.97
CA SER A 146 0.35 -9.30 -7.68
C SER A 146 0.49 -8.97 -9.16
N ARG A 147 -0.29 -9.64 -9.99
CA ARG A 147 -0.42 -9.30 -11.40
C ARG A 147 -0.98 -7.88 -11.60
N VAL A 148 -1.77 -7.39 -10.63
CA VAL A 148 -2.26 -5.99 -10.66
C VAL A 148 -1.07 -5.04 -10.77
N HIS A 149 -0.02 -5.28 -9.98
CA HIS A 149 1.22 -4.51 -10.02
C HIS A 149 2.00 -4.74 -11.32
N ASP A 150 2.16 -6.02 -11.70
CA ASP A 150 3.08 -6.39 -12.78
C ASP A 150 2.56 -5.96 -14.16
N ASP A 151 1.23 -6.07 -14.38
CA ASP A 151 0.57 -5.68 -15.63
C ASP A 151 0.06 -4.24 -15.63
N GLY A 152 0.19 -3.52 -14.51
CA GLY A 152 -0.30 -2.14 -14.38
C GLY A 152 -1.81 -2.02 -14.43
N LEU A 153 -2.53 -3.03 -13.93
CA LEU A 153 -3.99 -3.01 -13.86
C LEU A 153 -4.46 -1.94 -12.88
N ILE A 154 -5.62 -1.35 -13.12
CA ILE A 154 -6.22 -0.40 -12.20
C ILE A 154 -7.51 -1.01 -11.67
N VAL A 155 -7.49 -1.39 -10.40
CA VAL A 155 -8.63 -2.03 -9.73
C VAL A 155 -9.80 -1.03 -9.64
N LEU A 156 -11.00 -1.47 -10.00
CA LEU A 156 -12.25 -0.73 -9.87
C LEU A 156 -13.06 -1.23 -8.68
N SER A 157 -13.11 -2.54 -8.49
CA SER A 157 -13.74 -3.17 -7.33
C SER A 157 -13.09 -4.53 -7.04
N ALA A 158 -13.30 -5.04 -5.84
CA ALA A 158 -12.90 -6.39 -5.44
C ALA A 158 -14.07 -7.07 -4.72
N THR A 159 -14.18 -8.38 -4.91
CA THR A 159 -15.11 -9.24 -4.19
C THR A 159 -14.32 -10.15 -3.26
N PHE A 160 -14.71 -10.18 -2.00
CA PHE A 160 -14.13 -11.03 -0.97
C PHE A 160 -15.12 -12.14 -0.63
N SER A 161 -14.64 -13.38 -0.50
CA SER A 161 -15.40 -14.53 0.00
C SER A 161 -15.02 -14.76 1.46
N LEU A 162 -16.00 -14.66 2.34
CA LEU A 162 -15.79 -14.71 3.80
C LEU A 162 -16.63 -15.85 4.40
N VAL A 163 -16.35 -16.17 5.65
CA VAL A 163 -16.97 -17.31 6.33
C VAL A 163 -17.87 -16.79 7.47
N PRO A 164 -19.12 -17.24 7.58
CA PRO A 164 -19.96 -16.86 8.73
C PRO A 164 -19.32 -17.27 10.06
N ASP A 165 -19.35 -16.37 11.03
CA ASP A 165 -18.85 -16.60 12.38
C ASP A 165 -19.62 -15.71 13.37
N ALA A 166 -19.48 -15.99 14.66
CA ALA A 166 -20.13 -15.20 15.72
C ALA A 166 -19.54 -13.77 15.75
N PRO A 167 -20.37 -12.73 15.68
CA PRO A 167 -19.88 -11.34 15.67
C PRO A 167 -18.97 -11.00 16.86
N GLU A 168 -19.23 -11.58 18.01
CA GLU A 168 -18.39 -11.37 19.20
C GLU A 168 -16.98 -11.92 19.02
N GLN A 169 -16.85 -13.07 18.35
CA GLN A 169 -15.53 -13.67 18.06
C GLN A 169 -14.76 -12.82 17.04
N ILE A 170 -15.45 -12.36 15.99
CA ILE A 170 -14.84 -11.49 14.96
C ILE A 170 -14.34 -10.20 15.63
N ARG A 171 -15.17 -9.53 16.42
CA ARG A 171 -14.79 -8.28 17.10
C ARG A 171 -13.65 -8.51 18.09
N SER A 172 -13.69 -9.61 18.86
CA SER A 172 -12.61 -9.96 19.78
C SER A 172 -11.29 -10.16 19.05
N ALA A 173 -11.30 -10.79 17.87
CA ALA A 173 -10.09 -10.96 17.05
C ALA A 173 -9.58 -9.62 16.52
N MET A 174 -10.48 -8.74 16.05
CA MET A 174 -10.11 -7.39 15.60
C MET A 174 -9.45 -6.59 16.74
N ASP A 175 -10.03 -6.64 17.94
CA ASP A 175 -9.48 -5.96 19.14
C ASP A 175 -8.10 -6.50 19.51
N ASP A 176 -7.90 -7.83 19.43
CA ASP A 176 -6.58 -8.43 19.70
C ASP A 176 -5.54 -7.95 18.69
N PHE A 177 -5.88 -7.91 17.38
CA PHE A 177 -4.96 -7.37 16.38
C PHE A 177 -4.67 -5.88 16.60
N GLN A 178 -5.67 -5.11 17.02
CA GLN A 178 -5.49 -3.69 17.33
C GLN A 178 -4.53 -3.53 18.53
N ARG A 179 -4.75 -4.27 19.62
CA ARG A 179 -3.91 -4.25 20.80
C ARG A 179 -2.46 -4.60 20.44
N ARG A 180 -2.24 -5.68 19.67
CA ARG A 180 -0.90 -6.07 19.21
C ARG A 180 -0.23 -4.99 18.36
N ARG A 181 -1.03 -4.22 17.61
CA ARG A 181 -0.52 -3.11 16.79
C ARG A 181 -0.08 -1.95 17.69
N GLU A 182 -0.89 -1.60 18.65
CA GLU A 182 -0.59 -0.51 19.62
C GLU A 182 0.66 -0.83 20.46
N GLU A 183 0.82 -2.08 20.87
CA GLU A 183 2.00 -2.51 21.62
C GLU A 183 3.31 -2.46 20.82
N LYS A 184 3.23 -2.62 19.51
CA LYS A 184 4.42 -2.77 18.65
C LYS A 184 4.71 -1.56 17.78
N GLN A 185 3.76 -0.65 17.62
CA GLN A 185 3.89 0.49 16.71
C GLN A 185 3.57 1.78 17.46
N PRO A 186 4.39 2.83 17.31
CA PRO A 186 4.11 4.13 17.94
C PRO A 186 3.03 4.85 17.12
N LEU A 187 1.78 4.44 17.27
CA LEU A 187 0.65 4.96 16.48
C LEU A 187 0.41 6.47 16.70
N GLU A 188 0.89 6.99 17.83
CA GLU A 188 0.81 8.41 18.16
C GLU A 188 1.80 9.26 17.34
N MET A 189 2.73 8.62 16.61
CA MET A 189 3.74 9.33 15.81
C MET A 189 3.48 9.12 14.32
N PRO A 190 3.75 10.15 13.47
CA PRO A 190 3.73 9.93 12.03
C PRO A 190 4.70 8.83 11.63
N SER A 191 4.24 7.88 10.84
CA SER A 191 5.02 6.72 10.41
C SER A 191 4.94 6.55 8.90
N ALA A 192 6.06 6.25 8.25
CA ALA A 192 6.13 5.88 6.83
C ALA A 192 5.92 4.37 6.61
N GLY A 193 5.60 3.62 7.67
CA GLY A 193 5.43 2.18 7.59
C GLY A 193 6.75 1.44 7.39
N SER A 194 6.67 0.21 6.88
CA SER A 194 7.83 -0.65 6.65
C SER A 194 8.45 -0.39 5.29
N THR A 195 9.53 0.36 5.26
CA THR A 195 10.23 0.76 4.02
C THR A 195 10.88 -0.42 3.27
N PHE A 196 11.23 -1.50 4.00
CA PHE A 196 11.96 -2.63 3.41
C PHE A 196 11.11 -3.90 3.43
N LYS A 197 11.10 -4.62 2.31
CA LYS A 197 10.50 -5.95 2.25
C LYS A 197 11.22 -6.88 3.22
N ARG A 198 10.46 -7.75 3.86
CA ARG A 198 10.99 -8.76 4.80
C ARG A 198 11.74 -9.82 3.99
N PRO A 199 13.04 -10.05 4.25
CA PRO A 199 13.77 -11.14 3.62
C PRO A 199 13.27 -12.50 4.12
N GLU A 200 13.36 -13.50 3.28
CA GLU A 200 12.97 -14.86 3.65
C GLU A 200 13.77 -15.34 4.86
N GLY A 201 13.08 -15.89 5.86
CA GLY A 201 13.69 -16.38 7.10
C GLY A 201 14.14 -15.31 8.09
N TYR A 202 14.05 -14.03 7.76
CA TYR A 202 14.58 -12.94 8.60
C TYR A 202 13.57 -11.82 8.80
N PHE A 203 13.85 -10.97 9.79
CA PHE A 203 13.09 -9.73 10.01
C PHE A 203 13.96 -8.54 9.64
N ALA A 204 13.48 -7.71 8.70
CA ALA A 204 14.22 -6.55 8.20
C ALA A 204 14.69 -5.63 9.35
N GLY A 205 13.81 -5.35 10.31
CA GLY A 205 14.16 -4.52 11.47
C GLY A 205 15.30 -5.10 12.30
N LYS A 206 15.32 -6.43 12.50
CA LYS A 206 16.42 -7.08 13.23
C LYS A 206 17.74 -6.98 12.46
N LEU A 207 17.70 -7.21 11.14
CA LEU A 207 18.89 -7.09 10.29
C LEU A 207 19.46 -5.67 10.31
N ILE A 208 18.59 -4.66 10.21
CA ILE A 208 19.00 -3.26 10.27
C ILE A 208 19.60 -2.94 11.65
N HIS A 209 18.94 -3.38 12.73
CA HIS A 209 19.39 -3.13 14.10
C HIS A 209 20.76 -3.76 14.38
N HIS A 210 20.99 -5.01 13.94
CA HIS A 210 22.24 -5.73 14.17
C HIS A 210 23.34 -5.35 13.17
N GLY A 211 22.96 -5.09 11.89
CA GLY A 211 23.92 -4.79 10.83
C GLY A 211 24.39 -3.33 10.77
N CYS A 212 23.58 -2.42 11.31
CA CYS A 212 23.87 -0.98 11.28
C CYS A 212 24.24 -0.43 12.67
N ARG A 213 24.96 -1.20 13.48
CA ARG A 213 25.52 -0.66 14.73
C ARG A 213 26.53 0.45 14.37
N PRO A 214 26.24 1.73 14.63
CA PRO A 214 27.28 2.74 14.53
C PRO A 214 28.39 2.38 15.51
N ALA A 215 29.65 2.47 15.07
CA ALA A 215 30.80 2.28 15.95
C ALA A 215 30.57 3.09 17.21
N ARG A 216 30.65 2.44 18.37
CA ARG A 216 30.43 3.05 19.69
C ARG A 216 31.36 4.26 19.85
N ARG A 217 30.82 5.46 19.75
CA ARG A 217 31.47 6.61 20.38
C ARG A 217 31.14 6.51 21.90
N ALA A 218 32.14 6.25 22.68
CA ALA A 218 32.01 6.17 24.12
C ALA A 218 31.36 7.45 24.67
N GLY A 219 30.33 7.33 25.47
CA GLY A 219 29.94 8.40 26.37
C GLY A 219 28.50 8.92 26.41
N ARG A 220 27.50 8.27 25.77
CA ARG A 220 26.09 8.65 26.04
C ARG A 220 25.17 7.44 26.11
N ARG A 221 24.56 7.24 27.29
CA ARG A 221 23.50 6.26 27.49
C ARG A 221 22.29 6.59 26.60
N ARG A 222 21.81 5.60 25.87
CA ARG A 222 20.53 5.69 25.14
C ARG A 222 19.43 4.98 25.95
N PRO A 223 18.18 5.46 25.90
CA PRO A 223 17.06 4.77 26.53
C PRO A 223 16.82 3.38 25.93
N GLY A 224 16.17 2.53 26.70
CA GLY A 224 16.04 1.09 26.49
C GLY A 224 15.54 0.63 25.12
N VAL A 225 16.05 -0.53 24.76
CA VAL A 225 15.84 -1.20 23.46
C VAL A 225 14.47 -1.89 23.47
N GLY A 226 13.47 -1.21 23.01
CA GLY A 226 12.11 -1.76 22.87
C GLY A 226 11.33 -1.08 21.77
N GLU A 227 11.84 0.03 21.26
CA GLU A 227 11.15 0.79 20.23
C GLU A 227 11.47 0.25 18.83
N ALA A 228 10.45 -0.09 18.09
CA ALA A 228 10.55 -0.46 16.69
C ALA A 228 11.36 0.58 15.92
N LEU A 229 12.19 0.12 14.99
CA LEU A 229 12.96 1.00 14.13
C LEU A 229 12.06 1.58 13.05
N TRP A 230 11.11 2.39 13.49
CA TRP A 230 10.30 3.20 12.59
C TRP A 230 11.13 4.42 12.19
N LEU A 231 11.10 4.76 10.93
CA LEU A 231 11.70 6.01 10.49
C LEU A 231 11.01 7.14 11.25
N ARG A 232 11.67 7.66 12.27
CA ARG A 232 11.18 8.84 12.98
C ARG A 232 10.96 9.94 11.96
N GLY A 233 9.73 10.37 11.85
CA GLY A 233 9.41 11.57 11.09
C GLY A 233 10.39 12.66 11.53
N GLN A 234 11.04 13.30 10.57
CA GLN A 234 12.08 14.28 10.86
C GLN A 234 11.49 15.43 11.69
N ARG A 235 11.76 15.40 13.00
CA ARG A 235 11.57 16.62 13.79
C ARG A 235 12.56 17.65 13.25
N ARG A 236 12.06 18.64 12.58
CA ARG A 236 12.86 19.79 12.19
C ARG A 236 13.42 20.42 13.47
N ARG A 237 14.71 20.22 13.73
CA ARG A 237 15.39 21.01 14.75
C ARG A 237 15.65 22.40 14.16
N ARG A 238 15.02 23.38 14.73
CA ARG A 238 15.43 24.76 14.50
C ARG A 238 16.68 24.99 15.35
N ASP A 239 17.76 25.40 14.70
CA ASP A 239 18.89 25.97 15.42
C ASP A 239 18.45 27.31 16.06
N GLY A 240 19.18 27.76 17.05
CA GLY A 240 18.81 28.96 17.82
C GLY A 240 18.74 30.27 17.02
N CYS A 241 19.04 30.25 15.72
CA CYS A 241 18.92 31.43 14.84
C CYS A 241 17.87 31.28 13.74
N GLY A 242 17.07 30.21 13.78
CA GLY A 242 15.91 30.05 12.85
C GLY A 242 16.25 29.61 11.42
N ARG A 243 17.49 29.28 11.11
CA ARG A 243 17.88 28.85 9.75
C ARG A 243 17.74 27.33 9.60
N GLN A 244 17.25 26.91 8.43
CA GLN A 244 17.14 25.49 8.08
C GLN A 244 18.48 25.01 7.52
N ARG A 245 19.07 24.01 8.17
CA ARG A 245 20.24 23.30 7.62
C ARG A 245 19.78 22.07 6.83
N PRO A 246 20.33 21.84 5.62
CA PRO A 246 20.03 20.62 4.88
C PRO A 246 20.64 19.43 5.59
N HIS A 247 19.82 18.36 5.77
CA HIS A 247 20.32 17.11 6.33
C HIS A 247 21.27 16.42 5.33
N ARG A 248 22.49 16.16 5.76
CA ARG A 248 23.36 15.23 5.03
C ARG A 248 22.75 13.84 5.11
N ALA A 249 22.36 13.32 3.97
CA ALA A 249 21.96 11.91 3.85
C ALA A 249 23.16 11.02 4.20
N TYR A 250 22.95 10.05 5.08
CA TYR A 250 23.96 9.03 5.36
C TYR A 250 24.10 8.13 4.11
N PRO A 251 25.29 8.00 3.52
CA PRO A 251 25.49 7.05 2.46
C PRO A 251 25.61 5.64 3.05
N GLY A 252 24.46 5.01 3.26
CA GLY A 252 24.42 3.61 3.71
C GLY A 252 24.15 2.67 2.53
N ARG A 253 24.63 1.44 2.64
CA ARG A 253 24.46 0.39 1.62
C ARG A 253 22.99 0.12 1.22
N GLY A 254 22.02 0.58 2.01
CA GLY A 254 20.60 0.51 1.66
C GLY A 254 20.18 1.36 0.47
N GLN A 255 20.89 2.47 0.19
CA GLN A 255 20.58 3.32 -0.96
C GLN A 255 20.91 2.65 -2.31
N ALA A 256 21.85 1.70 -2.32
CA ALA A 256 22.20 1.00 -3.55
C ALA A 256 21.07 0.09 -4.05
N ALA A 257 20.31 -0.51 -3.15
CA ALA A 257 19.17 -1.35 -3.54
C ALA A 257 18.00 -0.50 -4.06
N VAL A 258 17.81 0.69 -3.49
CA VAL A 258 16.78 1.63 -3.95
C VAL A 258 17.19 2.27 -5.30
N ARG A 259 18.48 2.60 -5.46
CA ARG A 259 18.99 3.17 -6.73
C ARG A 259 18.94 2.18 -7.90
N ARG A 260 19.15 0.88 -7.66
CA ARG A 260 19.05 -0.14 -8.73
C ARG A 260 17.63 -0.32 -9.25
N ARG A 261 16.61 0.06 -8.47
CA ARG A 261 15.21 0.04 -8.93
C ARG A 261 14.80 1.34 -9.65
N PHE A 262 15.50 2.44 -9.38
CA PHE A 262 15.22 3.76 -9.97
C PHE A 262 16.42 4.21 -10.82
N GLY A 263 16.83 3.38 -11.78
CA GLY A 263 18.00 3.63 -12.62
C GLY A 263 18.00 5.00 -13.30
N ASP A 264 19.18 5.59 -13.41
CA ASP A 264 19.39 6.89 -14.04
C ASP A 264 19.01 6.85 -15.53
N GLY A 265 18.10 7.71 -15.94
CA GLY A 265 18.02 8.20 -17.32
C GLY A 265 17.16 7.45 -18.34
N GLY A 266 16.21 6.60 -17.96
CA GLY A 266 15.23 6.07 -18.91
C GLY A 266 13.90 6.84 -18.81
N PRO A 267 13.06 6.86 -19.87
CA PRO A 267 11.72 7.45 -19.74
C PRO A 267 10.96 6.75 -18.61
N PRO A 268 10.12 7.49 -17.85
CA PRO A 268 9.47 6.92 -16.68
C PRO A 268 8.52 5.80 -17.10
N ARG A 269 8.94 4.57 -16.89
CA ARG A 269 8.02 3.44 -16.98
C ARG A 269 6.98 3.64 -15.87
N ARG A 270 5.72 3.52 -16.20
CA ARG A 270 4.60 3.63 -15.28
C ARG A 270 4.84 2.72 -14.07
N ARG A 271 5.04 3.31 -12.91
CA ARG A 271 5.12 2.58 -11.64
C ARG A 271 4.01 3.07 -10.75
N VAL A 272 3.04 2.23 -10.52
CA VAL A 272 2.02 2.41 -9.50
C VAL A 272 2.64 1.91 -8.20
N LEU A 273 2.63 2.76 -7.18
CA LEU A 273 3.05 2.40 -5.83
C LEU A 273 1.89 2.65 -4.91
N UNK A 274 1.68 1.67 -4.52
CA UNK A 274 0.56 1.66 -3.81
C UNK A 274 0.25 1.99 -2.62
#